data_0488027a7be4ea4e3326610c650989a0
#
_entry.id   0488027a7be4ea4e3326610c650989a0
#
_cell.length_a   1.000
_cell.length_b   1.000
_cell.length_c   1.000
_cell.angle_alpha   90.00
_cell.angle_beta   90.00
_cell.angle_gamma   90.00
#
_symmetry.space_group_name_H-M   'P 1'
#
loop_
_entity.id
_entity.type
_entity.pdbx_description
1 polymer ?
#
loop_
_entity_poly.entity_id
_entity_poly.type
_entity_poly.pdbx_seq_one_letter_code
_entity_poly.pdbx_strand_id
1 'polypeptide(L)'
;MSAELFYQLLLGEVNAQGGEQGVGFQLILDAARKTGDARLFRRATDLALQGRSGESALQAARAWRQALPASREANRYVLQILIGLNRLVEVAEPLKRELAALSGAELLQAMGNLPRMFARASDKKQSAGMVEQALAEYLATPGAGPVAWTTIGRMRLDAADTPGALEAAQLGHALDNKAEGPALLALNLMDPKNPQAEVIVRKHLQGKARPEIRMDYARALLGSRRYAESTVQLKIVTDDQPDYAQAWLVRGILEQQSNQKAAAERSFTRFIELETAKPTTGQGEEPTRGMTQAYLALAELAAQRKDDNAAQAWLAKIDSPKDMVNVQSRRAAILARQGKMAEARELIRSLPQTNEAEARMKLTAEVQLLRDNKQFRPAFDLLKEALAKTPDDADLMYDQALLAEKLNDLTEMERLLRKIIAAKPDYHHAYNALGYSFADRNIRLPEARQLILKALEFAPDDPYISDSLAWVEYRSGNLPQALRILQKAFKDKPDAEIAAHLGEVLWMMGDRTQAIVVWKEGMGLNPDNDTLRETLKRLRVNL
;
A
#
# COMPACT_ATOMS: atom_id res chain seq x y z
N MET A 1 -34.55 4.18 53.88
CA MET A 1 -35.16 3.30 52.87
C MET A 1 -36.36 2.65 53.50
N SER A 2 -37.54 2.79 52.89
CA SER A 2 -38.76 2.15 53.40
C SER A 2 -38.69 0.63 53.17
N ALA A 3 -39.42 -0.16 54.00
CA ALA A 3 -39.50 -1.62 53.81
C ALA A 3 -40.04 -1.98 52.42
N GLU A 4 -41.00 -1.22 51.92
CA GLU A 4 -41.58 -1.40 50.58
C GLU A 4 -40.56 -1.18 49.47
N LEU A 5 -39.75 -0.14 49.57
CA LEU A 5 -38.68 0.13 48.60
C LEU A 5 -37.59 -0.95 48.64
N PHE A 6 -37.23 -1.41 49.83
CA PHE A 6 -36.28 -2.52 49.99
C PHE A 6 -36.79 -3.81 49.30
N TYR A 7 -38.06 -4.15 49.56
CA TYR A 7 -38.66 -5.33 48.97
C TYR A 7 -38.77 -5.21 47.44
N GLN A 8 -39.14 -4.05 46.92
CA GLN A 8 -39.20 -3.77 45.50
C GLN A 8 -37.83 -3.96 44.81
N LEU A 9 -36.75 -3.45 45.41
CA LEU A 9 -35.39 -3.59 44.90
C LEU A 9 -34.90 -5.03 44.97
N LEU A 10 -35.19 -5.73 46.07
CA LEU A 10 -34.84 -7.14 46.20
C LEU A 10 -35.50 -8.00 45.13
N LEU A 11 -36.80 -7.82 44.94
CA LEU A 11 -37.56 -8.50 43.87
C LEU A 11 -37.00 -8.13 42.47
N GLY A 12 -36.65 -6.87 42.26
CA GLY A 12 -36.05 -6.40 41.01
C GLY A 12 -34.75 -7.13 40.70
N GLU A 13 -33.84 -7.27 41.67
CA GLU A 13 -32.57 -7.96 41.46
C GLU A 13 -32.73 -9.48 41.34
N VAL A 14 -33.62 -10.09 42.12
CA VAL A 14 -33.92 -11.53 42.01
C VAL A 14 -34.47 -11.90 40.65
N ASN A 15 -35.44 -11.13 40.12
CA ASN A 15 -35.97 -11.34 38.79
C ASN A 15 -34.91 -11.12 37.71
N ALA A 16 -34.06 -10.09 37.85
CA ALA A 16 -32.99 -9.82 36.90
C ALA A 16 -31.95 -10.97 36.83
N GLN A 17 -31.61 -11.57 37.99
CA GLN A 17 -30.69 -12.72 38.08
C GLN A 17 -31.38 -14.05 37.65
N GLY A 18 -32.68 -14.18 37.88
CA GLY A 18 -33.48 -15.35 37.54
C GLY A 18 -33.85 -15.46 36.05
N GLY A 19 -33.39 -14.53 35.20
CA GLY A 19 -33.67 -14.55 33.76
C GLY A 19 -34.88 -13.69 33.35
N GLU A 20 -35.67 -13.20 34.30
CA GLU A 20 -36.81 -12.28 34.09
C GLU A 20 -36.35 -10.81 34.03
N GLN A 21 -35.36 -10.52 33.13
CA GLN A 21 -34.70 -9.22 33.07
C GLN A 21 -35.65 -8.04 32.83
N GLY A 22 -36.75 -8.25 32.06
CA GLY A 22 -37.76 -7.25 31.79
C GLY A 22 -38.52 -6.84 33.06
N VAL A 23 -38.88 -7.80 33.92
CA VAL A 23 -39.59 -7.56 35.20
C VAL A 23 -38.62 -6.85 36.18
N GLY A 24 -37.39 -7.34 36.28
CA GLY A 24 -36.35 -6.71 37.10
C GLY A 24 -36.10 -5.25 36.69
N PHE A 25 -35.98 -4.99 35.41
CA PHE A 25 -35.85 -3.64 34.85
C PHE A 25 -36.97 -2.71 35.28
N GLN A 26 -38.24 -3.13 35.11
CA GLN A 26 -39.40 -2.29 35.47
C GLN A 26 -39.43 -1.94 36.96
N LEU A 27 -39.18 -2.91 37.84
CA LEU A 27 -39.19 -2.70 39.29
C LEU A 27 -38.08 -1.74 39.72
N ILE A 28 -36.87 -1.87 39.15
CA ILE A 28 -35.75 -1.00 39.49
C ILE A 28 -35.94 0.40 38.90
N LEU A 29 -36.46 0.55 37.67
CA LEU A 29 -36.75 1.84 37.08
C LEU A 29 -37.87 2.60 37.83
N ASP A 30 -38.90 1.90 38.29
CA ASP A 30 -39.94 2.52 39.12
C ASP A 30 -39.38 3.00 40.48
N ALA A 31 -38.54 2.17 41.12
CA ALA A 31 -37.84 2.56 42.33
C ALA A 31 -36.95 3.81 42.09
N ALA A 32 -36.23 3.84 40.97
CA ALA A 32 -35.39 4.99 40.56
C ALA A 32 -36.20 6.26 40.40
N ARG A 33 -37.37 6.17 39.76
CA ARG A 33 -38.29 7.33 39.58
C ARG A 33 -38.85 7.86 40.89
N LYS A 34 -39.18 6.96 41.82
CA LYS A 34 -39.70 7.34 43.15
C LYS A 34 -38.66 8.00 44.05
N THR A 35 -37.40 7.60 43.90
CA THR A 35 -36.30 8.04 44.81
C THR A 35 -35.44 9.15 44.22
N GLY A 36 -35.38 9.27 42.90
CA GLY A 36 -34.44 10.16 42.21
C GLY A 36 -32.99 9.70 42.32
N ASP A 37 -32.73 8.46 42.79
CA ASP A 37 -31.35 7.95 43.00
C ASP A 37 -30.68 7.59 41.69
N ALA A 38 -29.57 8.27 41.41
CA ALA A 38 -28.76 8.04 40.20
C ALA A 38 -28.27 6.59 40.03
N ARG A 39 -27.97 5.92 41.15
CA ARG A 39 -27.49 4.52 41.16
C ARG A 39 -28.56 3.56 40.64
N LEU A 40 -29.81 3.81 40.99
CA LEU A 40 -30.95 3.00 40.56
C LEU A 40 -31.26 3.21 39.07
N PHE A 41 -31.21 4.45 38.59
CA PHE A 41 -31.31 4.74 37.16
C PHE A 41 -30.20 4.06 36.36
N ARG A 42 -28.94 4.15 36.81
CA ARG A 42 -27.82 3.43 36.19
C ARG A 42 -28.13 1.92 36.13
N ARG A 43 -28.49 1.34 37.29
CA ARG A 43 -28.77 -0.09 37.40
C ARG A 43 -29.88 -0.53 36.42
N ALA A 44 -30.98 0.22 36.33
CA ALA A 44 -32.04 -0.05 35.37
C ALA A 44 -31.55 0.02 33.93
N THR A 45 -30.73 1.03 33.59
CA THR A 45 -30.16 1.18 32.25
C THR A 45 -29.24 0.01 31.91
N ASP A 46 -28.37 -0.39 32.84
CA ASP A 46 -27.42 -1.50 32.67
C ASP A 46 -28.15 -2.84 32.49
N LEU A 47 -29.21 -3.09 33.27
CA LEU A 47 -30.07 -4.29 33.09
C LEU A 47 -30.70 -4.36 31.71
N ALA A 48 -31.23 -3.25 31.22
CA ALA A 48 -31.82 -3.19 29.89
C ALA A 48 -30.77 -3.43 28.80
N LEU A 49 -29.53 -2.91 28.95
CA LEU A 49 -28.42 -3.14 28.03
C LEU A 49 -27.97 -4.62 28.06
N GLN A 50 -27.85 -5.23 29.26
CA GLN A 50 -27.53 -6.66 29.43
C GLN A 50 -28.60 -7.54 28.76
N GLY A 51 -29.87 -7.16 28.90
CA GLY A 51 -31.01 -7.80 28.25
C GLY A 51 -31.12 -7.50 26.76
N ARG A 52 -30.15 -6.81 26.16
CA ARG A 52 -30.15 -6.36 24.75
C ARG A 52 -31.41 -5.58 24.34
N SER A 53 -32.08 -4.92 25.30
CA SER A 53 -33.25 -4.08 25.06
C SER A 53 -32.84 -2.61 24.99
N GLY A 54 -32.35 -2.19 23.81
CA GLY A 54 -31.87 -0.83 23.60
C GLY A 54 -32.94 0.25 23.84
N GLU A 55 -34.19 0.00 23.47
CA GLU A 55 -35.28 0.96 23.70
C GLU A 55 -35.60 1.10 25.20
N SER A 56 -35.61 0.00 25.95
CA SER A 56 -35.78 0.07 27.42
C SER A 56 -34.60 0.78 28.09
N ALA A 57 -33.39 0.55 27.62
CA ALA A 57 -32.20 1.27 28.10
C ALA A 57 -32.29 2.77 27.82
N LEU A 58 -32.76 3.17 26.64
CA LEU A 58 -32.99 4.56 26.28
C LEU A 58 -34.07 5.20 27.15
N GLN A 59 -35.15 4.47 27.44
CA GLN A 59 -36.22 4.92 28.34
C GLN A 59 -35.67 5.20 29.75
N ALA A 60 -34.86 4.31 30.30
CA ALA A 60 -34.27 4.49 31.63
C ALA A 60 -33.28 5.66 31.66
N ALA A 61 -32.39 5.74 30.66
CA ALA A 61 -31.41 6.81 30.56
C ALA A 61 -32.06 8.20 30.39
N ARG A 62 -33.15 8.29 29.62
CA ARG A 62 -33.96 9.53 29.49
C ARG A 62 -34.64 9.90 30.79
N ALA A 63 -35.24 8.94 31.49
CA ALA A 63 -35.83 9.15 32.79
C ALA A 63 -34.78 9.65 33.81
N TRP A 64 -33.58 9.07 33.76
CA TRP A 64 -32.43 9.52 34.57
C TRP A 64 -32.09 10.98 34.28
N ARG A 65 -31.88 11.31 33.01
CA ARG A 65 -31.56 12.69 32.59
C ARG A 65 -32.66 13.70 32.95
N GLN A 66 -33.92 13.29 32.90
CA GLN A 66 -35.05 14.13 33.28
C GLN A 66 -35.08 14.36 34.80
N ALA A 67 -34.83 13.32 35.60
CA ALA A 67 -34.81 13.44 37.07
C ALA A 67 -33.59 14.21 37.60
N LEU A 68 -32.45 14.05 36.94
CA LEU A 68 -31.16 14.65 37.30
C LEU A 68 -30.54 15.38 36.10
N PRO A 69 -31.06 16.58 35.72
CA PRO A 69 -30.61 17.27 34.50
C PRO A 69 -29.14 17.68 34.47
N ALA A 70 -28.50 17.83 35.65
CA ALA A 70 -27.08 18.13 35.78
C ALA A 70 -26.17 16.88 35.67
N SER A 71 -26.73 15.68 35.60
CA SER A 71 -25.94 14.43 35.50
C SER A 71 -25.32 14.26 34.12
N ARG A 72 -24.02 14.47 34.04
CA ARG A 72 -23.22 14.15 32.82
C ARG A 72 -23.32 12.69 32.45
N GLU A 73 -23.32 11.83 33.47
CA GLU A 73 -23.39 10.38 33.26
C GLU A 73 -24.70 9.97 32.57
N ALA A 74 -25.84 10.48 33.02
CA ALA A 74 -27.14 10.28 32.39
C ALA A 74 -27.13 10.71 30.91
N ASN A 75 -26.54 11.87 30.62
CA ASN A 75 -26.43 12.38 29.27
C ASN A 75 -25.54 11.50 28.38
N ARG A 76 -24.43 10.97 28.92
CA ARG A 76 -23.55 10.00 28.21
C ARG A 76 -24.27 8.70 27.85
N TYR A 77 -25.03 8.15 28.80
CA TYR A 77 -25.83 6.96 28.54
C TYR A 77 -26.85 7.20 27.43
N VAL A 78 -27.57 8.33 27.46
CA VAL A 78 -28.51 8.70 26.40
C VAL A 78 -27.77 8.78 25.06
N LEU A 79 -26.64 9.48 25.01
CA LEU A 79 -25.84 9.66 23.79
C LEU A 79 -25.36 8.31 23.22
N GLN A 80 -24.76 7.46 24.05
CA GLN A 80 -24.23 6.17 23.61
C GLN A 80 -25.33 5.22 23.12
N ILE A 81 -26.46 5.20 23.81
CA ILE A 81 -27.61 4.34 23.42
C ILE A 81 -28.23 4.81 22.12
N LEU A 82 -28.42 6.14 21.93
CA LEU A 82 -28.93 6.71 20.68
C LEU A 82 -28.05 6.35 19.48
N ILE A 83 -26.73 6.44 19.63
CA ILE A 83 -25.76 6.03 18.61
C ILE A 83 -25.85 4.52 18.34
N GLY A 84 -25.91 3.71 19.40
CA GLY A 84 -26.06 2.24 19.29
C GLY A 84 -27.35 1.82 18.59
N LEU A 85 -28.43 2.55 18.78
CA LEU A 85 -29.75 2.35 18.13
C LEU A 85 -29.82 3.00 16.73
N ASN A 86 -28.75 3.65 16.28
CA ASN A 86 -28.70 4.43 15.03
C ASN A 86 -29.80 5.52 14.92
N ARG A 87 -30.23 6.07 16.08
CA ARG A 87 -31.22 7.16 16.16
C ARG A 87 -30.51 8.52 16.04
N LEU A 88 -29.81 8.73 14.91
CA LEU A 88 -28.88 9.84 14.72
C LEU A 88 -29.51 11.22 14.87
N VAL A 89 -30.76 11.40 14.45
CA VAL A 89 -31.47 12.70 14.53
C VAL A 89 -31.57 13.23 15.98
N GLU A 90 -31.60 12.32 16.95
CA GLU A 90 -31.77 12.69 18.36
C GLU A 90 -30.44 12.88 19.12
N VAL A 91 -29.31 12.68 18.44
CA VAL A 91 -27.97 12.72 19.05
C VAL A 91 -27.47 14.16 19.21
N ALA A 92 -27.90 15.08 18.37
CA ALA A 92 -27.34 16.45 18.31
C ALA A 92 -27.42 17.19 19.67
N GLU A 93 -28.55 17.15 20.33
CA GLU A 93 -28.74 17.85 21.61
C GLU A 93 -27.95 17.23 22.77
N PRO A 94 -27.99 15.90 22.99
CA PRO A 94 -27.10 15.26 23.98
C PRO A 94 -25.62 15.48 23.71
N LEU A 95 -25.19 15.52 22.45
CA LEU A 95 -23.80 15.75 22.05
C LEU A 95 -23.38 17.20 22.37
N LYS A 96 -24.20 18.21 22.01
CA LYS A 96 -23.96 19.63 22.38
C LYS A 96 -23.80 19.79 23.89
N ARG A 97 -24.68 19.17 24.64
CA ARG A 97 -24.64 19.22 26.11
C ARG A 97 -23.38 18.57 26.69
N GLU A 98 -22.95 17.45 26.12
CA GLU A 98 -21.71 16.79 26.55
C GLU A 98 -20.48 17.65 26.25
N LEU A 99 -20.40 18.26 25.07
CA LEU A 99 -19.30 19.15 24.67
C LEU A 99 -19.28 20.46 25.52
N ALA A 100 -20.43 21.06 25.78
CA ALA A 100 -20.54 22.28 26.59
C ALA A 100 -20.12 22.09 28.06
N ALA A 101 -20.16 20.84 28.56
CA ALA A 101 -19.70 20.50 29.91
C ALA A 101 -18.18 20.28 29.99
N LEU A 102 -17.45 20.42 28.88
CA LEU A 102 -16.02 20.21 28.77
C LEU A 102 -15.29 21.52 28.47
N SER A 103 -14.01 21.57 28.82
CA SER A 103 -13.17 22.72 28.52
C SER A 103 -11.72 22.30 28.26
N GLY A 104 -10.93 23.19 27.67
CA GLY A 104 -9.51 22.98 27.44
C GLY A 104 -9.20 21.68 26.68
N ALA A 105 -8.23 20.93 27.18
CA ALA A 105 -7.77 19.70 26.53
C ALA A 105 -8.83 18.60 26.45
N GLU A 106 -9.72 18.49 27.45
CA GLU A 106 -10.80 17.50 27.45
C GLU A 106 -11.79 17.74 26.31
N LEU A 107 -12.14 19.00 26.05
CA LEU A 107 -13.02 19.37 24.95
C LEU A 107 -12.38 19.01 23.60
N LEU A 108 -11.12 19.39 23.40
CA LEU A 108 -10.40 19.09 22.15
C LEU A 108 -10.29 17.58 21.91
N GLN A 109 -10.01 16.82 22.95
CA GLN A 109 -9.94 15.35 22.86
C GLN A 109 -11.31 14.74 22.56
N ALA A 110 -12.39 15.23 23.17
CA ALA A 110 -13.74 14.77 22.92
C ALA A 110 -14.14 15.03 21.46
N MET A 111 -13.88 16.23 20.93
CA MET A 111 -14.11 16.57 19.52
C MET A 111 -13.32 15.62 18.59
N GLY A 112 -12.03 15.42 18.83
CA GLY A 112 -11.18 14.56 18.00
C GLY A 112 -11.59 13.08 18.00
N ASN A 113 -12.33 12.62 19.03
CA ASN A 113 -12.83 11.25 19.14
C ASN A 113 -14.19 11.02 18.44
N LEU A 114 -14.89 12.06 18.01
CA LEU A 114 -16.21 11.93 17.38
C LEU A 114 -16.20 11.02 16.14
N PRO A 115 -15.24 11.09 15.20
CA PRO A 115 -15.22 10.18 14.06
C PRO A 115 -15.22 8.70 14.48
N ARG A 116 -14.45 8.37 15.52
CA ARG A 116 -14.41 7.00 16.08
C ARG A 116 -15.76 6.61 16.73
N MET A 117 -16.40 7.53 17.41
CA MET A 117 -17.70 7.30 18.05
C MET A 117 -18.78 6.94 17.02
N PHE A 118 -18.76 7.59 15.84
CA PHE A 118 -19.69 7.36 14.74
C PHE A 118 -19.20 6.36 13.68
N ALA A 119 -18.08 5.68 13.93
CA ALA A 119 -17.50 4.76 12.95
C ALA A 119 -18.45 3.62 12.52
N ARG A 120 -19.39 3.23 13.38
CA ARG A 120 -20.38 2.16 13.10
C ARG A 120 -21.74 2.69 12.66
N ALA A 121 -21.94 4.00 12.57
CA ALA A 121 -23.20 4.57 12.09
C ALA A 121 -23.46 4.17 10.64
N SER A 122 -24.70 3.78 10.33
CA SER A 122 -25.08 3.33 9.00
C SER A 122 -25.14 4.47 7.97
N ASP A 123 -25.56 5.65 8.37
CA ASP A 123 -25.60 6.85 7.53
C ASP A 123 -24.47 7.81 7.92
N LYS A 124 -23.36 7.77 7.16
CA LYS A 124 -22.19 8.61 7.35
C LYS A 124 -22.48 10.08 7.07
N LYS A 125 -23.29 10.36 6.05
CA LYS A 125 -23.63 11.72 5.65
C LYS A 125 -24.49 12.41 6.73
N GLN A 126 -25.48 11.71 7.24
CA GLN A 126 -26.31 12.20 8.33
C GLN A 126 -25.47 12.44 9.60
N SER A 127 -24.57 11.49 9.93
CA SER A 127 -23.67 11.62 11.07
C SER A 127 -22.76 12.85 10.94
N ALA A 128 -22.20 13.11 9.76
CA ALA A 128 -21.35 14.28 9.51
C ALA A 128 -22.13 15.59 9.71
N GLY A 129 -23.33 15.72 9.14
CA GLY A 129 -24.16 16.93 9.29
C GLY A 129 -24.58 17.17 10.73
N MET A 130 -24.89 16.14 11.48
CA MET A 130 -25.24 16.26 12.89
C MET A 130 -24.04 16.67 13.76
N VAL A 131 -22.86 16.09 13.53
CA VAL A 131 -21.63 16.48 14.24
C VAL A 131 -21.28 17.93 13.92
N GLU A 132 -21.39 18.35 12.67
CA GLU A 132 -21.19 19.74 12.25
C GLU A 132 -22.13 20.69 13.00
N GLN A 133 -23.43 20.36 13.09
CA GLN A 133 -24.39 21.12 13.87
C GLN A 133 -24.04 21.19 15.36
N ALA A 134 -23.53 20.09 15.92
CA ALA A 134 -23.12 20.06 17.33
C ALA A 134 -21.85 20.88 17.60
N LEU A 135 -20.95 21.00 16.61
CA LEU A 135 -19.71 21.75 16.71
C LEU A 135 -19.81 23.21 16.26
N ALA A 136 -20.99 23.67 15.80
CA ALA A 136 -21.16 24.99 15.20
C ALA A 136 -20.64 26.17 16.08
N GLU A 137 -20.81 26.09 17.41
CA GLU A 137 -20.38 27.11 18.37
C GLU A 137 -18.85 27.22 18.46
N TYR A 138 -18.11 26.17 18.08
CA TYR A 138 -16.66 26.07 18.22
C TYR A 138 -15.92 26.44 16.93
N LEU A 139 -16.61 26.52 15.79
CA LEU A 139 -15.99 26.64 14.47
C LEU A 139 -15.14 27.91 14.30
N ALA A 140 -15.50 29.01 14.94
CA ALA A 140 -14.73 30.24 14.91
C ALA A 140 -13.86 30.45 16.17
N THR A 141 -13.87 29.53 17.12
CA THR A 141 -13.20 29.68 18.40
C THR A 141 -11.70 29.40 18.27
N PRO A 142 -10.82 30.32 18.72
CA PRO A 142 -9.38 30.06 18.74
C PRO A 142 -9.02 28.75 19.50
N GLY A 143 -8.17 27.94 18.94
CA GLY A 143 -7.74 26.66 19.51
C GLY A 143 -8.71 25.50 19.30
N ALA A 144 -10.02 25.71 19.48
CA ALA A 144 -11.03 24.66 19.25
C ALA A 144 -11.45 24.57 17.78
N GLY A 145 -11.51 25.68 17.04
CA GLY A 145 -11.95 25.73 15.65
C GLY A 145 -11.16 24.81 14.70
N PRO A 146 -9.83 24.82 14.73
CA PRO A 146 -9.04 23.90 13.91
C PRO A 146 -9.35 22.42 14.19
N VAL A 147 -9.59 22.05 15.44
CA VAL A 147 -9.95 20.67 15.83
C VAL A 147 -11.39 20.35 15.38
N ALA A 148 -12.33 21.28 15.55
CA ALA A 148 -13.70 21.12 15.10
C ALA A 148 -13.78 20.92 13.58
N TRP A 149 -13.10 21.76 12.81
CA TRP A 149 -13.01 21.62 11.35
C TRP A 149 -12.32 20.33 10.90
N THR A 150 -11.25 19.93 11.59
CA THR A 150 -10.60 18.64 11.31
C THR A 150 -11.54 17.47 11.54
N THR A 151 -12.32 17.52 12.62
CA THR A 151 -13.32 16.50 12.96
C THR A 151 -14.42 16.42 11.90
N ILE A 152 -14.99 17.55 11.53
CA ILE A 152 -16.00 17.64 10.47
C ILE A 152 -15.44 17.13 9.15
N GLY A 153 -14.25 17.56 8.77
CA GLY A 153 -13.59 17.12 7.54
C GLY A 153 -13.36 15.60 7.48
N ARG A 154 -12.96 14.99 8.60
CA ARG A 154 -12.85 13.52 8.69
C ARG A 154 -14.21 12.84 8.53
N MET A 155 -15.24 13.36 9.18
CA MET A 155 -16.60 12.83 9.05
C MET A 155 -17.14 12.97 7.63
N ARG A 156 -16.87 14.09 6.94
CA ARG A 156 -17.22 14.30 5.53
C ARG A 156 -16.47 13.36 4.62
N LEU A 157 -15.17 13.11 4.89
CA LEU A 157 -14.37 12.16 4.14
C LEU A 157 -14.90 10.71 4.28
N ASP A 158 -15.26 10.30 5.51
CA ASP A 158 -15.90 8.99 5.76
C ASP A 158 -17.27 8.87 5.06
N ALA A 159 -17.92 9.99 4.77
CA ALA A 159 -19.14 10.07 3.99
C ALA A 159 -18.90 10.21 2.46
N ALA A 160 -17.66 10.04 1.99
CA ALA A 160 -17.24 10.24 0.60
C ALA A 160 -17.45 11.66 0.05
N ASP A 161 -17.61 12.67 0.91
CA ASP A 161 -17.68 14.09 0.56
C ASP A 161 -16.27 14.70 0.56
N THR A 162 -15.48 14.38 -0.47
CA THR A 162 -14.12 14.90 -0.64
C THR A 162 -14.05 16.42 -0.76
N PRO A 163 -14.95 17.09 -1.53
CA PRO A 163 -14.94 18.54 -1.61
C PRO A 163 -15.21 19.21 -0.24
N GLY A 164 -16.21 18.72 0.49
CA GLY A 164 -16.52 19.26 1.82
C GLY A 164 -15.43 18.97 2.85
N ALA A 165 -14.72 17.85 2.74
CA ALA A 165 -13.55 17.58 3.58
C ALA A 165 -12.38 18.53 3.28
N LEU A 166 -12.16 18.87 2.01
CA LEU A 166 -11.14 19.85 1.61
C LEU A 166 -11.47 21.26 2.11
N GLU A 167 -12.72 21.67 1.98
CA GLU A 167 -13.21 22.95 2.55
C GLU A 167 -12.94 23.03 4.05
N ALA A 168 -13.27 21.98 4.79
CA ALA A 168 -13.02 21.91 6.23
C ALA A 168 -11.53 22.00 6.56
N ALA A 169 -10.64 21.34 5.79
CA ALA A 169 -9.21 21.48 5.96
C ALA A 169 -8.73 22.92 5.72
N GLN A 170 -9.25 23.59 4.70
CA GLN A 170 -8.95 25.01 4.40
C GLN A 170 -9.38 25.95 5.52
N LEU A 171 -10.61 25.80 6.01
CA LEU A 171 -11.15 26.63 7.09
C LEU A 171 -10.38 26.42 8.40
N GLY A 172 -10.10 25.17 8.76
CA GLY A 172 -9.29 24.86 9.94
C GLY A 172 -7.87 25.42 9.86
N HIS A 173 -7.21 25.30 8.68
CA HIS A 173 -5.88 25.85 8.46
C HIS A 173 -5.85 27.38 8.44
N ALA A 174 -6.93 28.03 7.97
CA ALA A 174 -7.05 29.49 7.97
C ALA A 174 -7.15 30.06 9.38
N LEU A 175 -7.76 29.33 10.33
CA LEU A 175 -7.85 29.72 11.72
C LEU A 175 -6.51 29.59 12.46
N ASP A 176 -5.78 28.52 12.19
CA ASP A 176 -4.44 28.28 12.75
C ASP A 176 -3.61 27.42 11.78
N ASN A 177 -2.69 28.07 11.10
CA ASN A 177 -1.80 27.44 10.14
C ASN A 177 -0.72 26.54 10.79
N LYS A 178 -0.59 26.57 12.12
CA LYS A 178 0.30 25.69 12.89
C LYS A 178 -0.42 24.44 13.40
N ALA A 179 -1.75 24.45 13.38
CA ALA A 179 -2.52 23.28 13.81
C ALA A 179 -2.28 22.09 12.88
N GLU A 180 -1.93 20.93 13.47
CA GLU A 180 -1.60 19.72 12.73
C GLU A 180 -2.83 19.04 12.08
N GLY A 181 -3.98 19.12 12.76
CA GLY A 181 -5.20 18.44 12.31
C GLY A 181 -5.61 18.75 10.88
N PRO A 182 -5.73 20.04 10.49
CA PRO A 182 -6.05 20.41 9.11
C PRO A 182 -5.00 19.96 8.09
N ALA A 183 -3.70 19.97 8.44
CA ALA A 183 -2.64 19.51 7.56
C ALA A 183 -2.68 17.99 7.37
N LEU A 184 -2.94 17.23 8.43
CA LEU A 184 -3.12 15.76 8.35
C LEU A 184 -4.37 15.38 7.56
N LEU A 185 -5.47 16.14 7.69
CA LEU A 185 -6.65 15.95 6.86
C LEU A 185 -6.34 16.22 5.38
N ALA A 186 -5.62 17.30 5.10
CA ALA A 186 -5.19 17.65 3.75
C ALA A 186 -4.25 16.58 3.15
N LEU A 187 -3.35 15.99 3.94
CA LEU A 187 -2.51 14.86 3.50
C LEU A 187 -3.34 13.65 3.03
N ASN A 188 -4.40 13.33 3.75
CA ASN A 188 -5.31 12.24 3.36
C ASN A 188 -6.12 12.55 2.09
N LEU A 189 -6.22 13.83 1.72
CA LEU A 189 -6.94 14.32 0.55
C LEU A 189 -6.02 14.57 -0.66
N MET A 190 -4.71 14.36 -0.50
CA MET A 190 -3.75 14.57 -1.58
C MET A 190 -4.00 13.61 -2.74
N ASP A 191 -4.39 14.19 -3.86
CA ASP A 191 -4.62 13.52 -5.14
C ASP A 191 -4.32 14.52 -6.26
N PRO A 192 -3.85 14.12 -7.44
CA PRO A 192 -3.66 15.01 -8.58
C PRO A 192 -4.92 15.83 -8.94
N LYS A 193 -6.11 15.31 -8.61
CA LYS A 193 -7.39 16.01 -8.80
C LYS A 193 -7.67 17.07 -7.72
N ASN A 194 -6.94 17.03 -6.60
CA ASN A 194 -7.12 17.92 -5.45
C ASN A 194 -5.83 18.69 -5.12
N PRO A 195 -5.27 19.49 -6.03
CA PRO A 195 -3.98 20.17 -5.80
C PRO A 195 -4.02 21.15 -4.63
N GLN A 196 -5.18 21.65 -4.25
CA GLN A 196 -5.36 22.58 -3.13
C GLN A 196 -5.05 21.91 -1.77
N ALA A 197 -5.23 20.61 -1.63
CA ALA A 197 -4.85 19.88 -0.43
C ALA A 197 -3.35 19.98 -0.17
N GLU A 198 -2.54 19.81 -1.21
CA GLU A 198 -1.09 19.94 -1.10
C GLU A 198 -0.63 21.35 -0.70
N VAL A 199 -1.34 22.39 -1.14
CA VAL A 199 -1.03 23.78 -0.74
C VAL A 199 -1.12 23.95 0.78
N ILE A 200 -2.11 23.36 1.44
CA ILE A 200 -2.27 23.38 2.90
C ILE A 200 -1.07 22.69 3.56
N VAL A 201 -0.73 21.49 3.10
CA VAL A 201 0.42 20.72 3.62
C VAL A 201 1.71 21.50 3.49
N ARG A 202 2.00 22.03 2.32
CA ARG A 202 3.23 22.83 2.06
C ARG A 202 3.31 24.06 2.95
N LYS A 203 2.21 24.78 3.15
CA LYS A 203 2.16 25.94 4.06
C LYS A 203 2.44 25.54 5.51
N HIS A 204 1.84 24.47 5.99
CA HIS A 204 2.09 23.94 7.33
C HIS A 204 3.58 23.55 7.51
N LEU A 205 4.18 22.91 6.50
CA LEU A 205 5.58 22.47 6.53
C LEU A 205 6.61 23.60 6.42
N GLN A 206 6.21 24.84 6.10
CA GLN A 206 7.10 26.01 6.17
C GLN A 206 7.39 26.44 7.62
N GLY A 207 6.53 26.03 8.58
CA GLY A 207 6.73 26.26 10.01
C GLY A 207 7.54 25.13 10.69
N LYS A 208 7.55 25.16 12.02
CA LYS A 208 8.09 24.06 12.85
C LYS A 208 7.08 22.90 12.88
N ALA A 209 7.02 22.15 11.79
CA ALA A 209 6.19 20.95 11.73
C ALA A 209 6.91 19.76 12.37
N ARG A 210 6.15 18.83 12.96
CA ARG A 210 6.71 17.57 13.43
C ARG A 210 7.23 16.75 12.26
N PRO A 211 8.36 16.03 12.41
CA PRO A 211 8.98 15.24 11.35
C PRO A 211 8.03 14.15 10.81
N GLU A 212 7.13 13.62 11.65
CA GLU A 212 6.14 12.63 11.24
C GLU A 212 5.25 13.16 10.11
N ILE A 213 4.80 14.43 10.21
CA ILE A 213 3.95 15.05 9.18
C ILE A 213 4.74 15.22 7.87
N ARG A 214 6.01 15.62 7.96
CA ARG A 214 6.90 15.73 6.79
C ARG A 214 7.18 14.35 6.18
N MET A 215 7.32 13.32 7.02
CA MET A 215 7.48 11.93 6.58
C MET A 215 6.24 11.42 5.86
N ASP A 216 5.05 11.73 6.36
CA ASP A 216 3.78 11.36 5.73
C ASP A 216 3.59 12.09 4.39
N TYR A 217 4.02 13.35 4.30
CA TYR A 217 4.06 14.07 3.02
C TYR A 217 5.03 13.43 2.04
N ALA A 218 6.22 13.04 2.49
CA ALA A 218 7.17 12.31 1.65
C ALA A 218 6.58 10.99 1.12
N ARG A 219 5.83 10.26 1.95
CA ARG A 219 5.12 9.03 1.54
C ARG A 219 4.01 9.32 0.52
N ALA A 220 3.23 10.38 0.70
CA ALA A 220 2.19 10.79 -0.26
C ALA A 220 2.80 11.14 -1.62
N LEU A 221 3.95 11.83 -1.63
CA LEU A 221 4.72 12.12 -2.84
C LEU A 221 5.22 10.83 -3.52
N LEU A 222 5.67 9.84 -2.75
CA LEU A 222 6.05 8.51 -3.27
C LEU A 222 4.87 7.81 -3.94
N GLY A 223 3.71 7.79 -3.30
CA GLY A 223 2.48 7.23 -3.85
C GLY A 223 2.09 7.88 -5.19
N SER A 224 2.40 9.15 -5.36
CA SER A 224 2.20 9.93 -6.58
C SER A 224 3.38 9.86 -7.56
N ARG A 225 4.38 9.01 -7.33
CA ARG A 225 5.62 8.84 -8.12
C ARG A 225 6.47 10.12 -8.25
N ARG A 226 6.33 11.06 -7.33
CA ARG A 226 7.09 12.31 -7.27
C ARG A 226 8.38 12.11 -6.46
N TYR A 227 9.24 11.24 -6.93
CA TYR A 227 10.43 10.75 -6.21
C TYR A 227 11.42 11.85 -5.83
N ALA A 228 11.70 12.77 -6.74
CA ALA A 228 12.63 13.88 -6.48
C ALA A 228 12.17 14.77 -5.32
N GLU A 229 10.88 15.12 -5.28
CA GLU A 229 10.31 15.94 -4.23
C GLU A 229 10.24 15.19 -2.89
N SER A 230 9.93 13.90 -2.92
CA SER A 230 10.00 13.05 -1.73
C SER A 230 11.40 12.99 -1.14
N THR A 231 12.42 12.86 -1.98
CA THR A 231 13.84 12.86 -1.55
C THR A 231 14.22 14.15 -0.84
N VAL A 232 13.73 15.30 -1.31
CA VAL A 232 13.95 16.61 -0.65
C VAL A 232 13.33 16.60 0.76
N GLN A 233 12.09 16.12 0.91
CA GLN A 233 11.43 16.07 2.22
C GLN A 233 12.14 15.13 3.19
N LEU A 234 12.55 13.94 2.72
CA LEU A 234 13.29 12.98 3.53
C LEU A 234 14.65 13.51 3.97
N LYS A 235 15.33 14.26 3.09
CA LYS A 235 16.58 14.92 3.44
C LYS A 235 16.37 15.91 4.59
N ILE A 236 15.33 16.73 4.53
CA ILE A 236 15.00 17.67 5.62
C ILE A 236 14.74 16.89 6.93
N VAL A 237 13.97 15.80 6.89
CA VAL A 237 13.72 14.98 8.09
C VAL A 237 15.03 14.44 8.67
N THR A 238 15.91 13.88 7.83
CA THR A 238 17.18 13.30 8.30
C THR A 238 18.21 14.34 8.74
N ASP A 239 18.13 15.57 8.23
CA ASP A 239 18.98 16.68 8.65
C ASP A 239 18.49 17.27 9.99
N ASP A 240 17.18 17.45 10.16
CA ASP A 240 16.57 18.03 11.38
C ASP A 240 16.51 17.02 12.53
N GLN A 241 16.28 15.73 12.23
CA GLN A 241 16.24 14.62 13.19
C GLN A 241 17.07 13.44 12.70
N PRO A 242 18.38 13.45 12.93
CA PRO A 242 19.28 12.37 12.49
C PRO A 242 19.03 10.99 13.13
N ASP A 243 18.21 10.94 14.17
CA ASP A 243 17.78 9.72 14.86
C ASP A 243 16.44 9.15 14.38
N TYR A 244 15.79 9.78 13.40
CA TYR A 244 14.53 9.30 12.82
C TYR A 244 14.79 8.14 11.83
N ALA A 245 14.92 6.92 12.38
CA ALA A 245 15.34 5.73 11.64
C ALA A 245 14.53 5.48 10.35
N GLN A 246 13.20 5.59 10.41
CA GLN A 246 12.36 5.32 9.24
C GLN A 246 12.64 6.22 8.03
N ALA A 247 13.04 7.48 8.26
CA ALA A 247 13.40 8.39 7.16
C ALA A 247 14.67 7.92 6.43
N TRP A 248 15.64 7.39 7.18
CA TRP A 248 16.86 6.82 6.60
C TRP A 248 16.58 5.60 5.74
N LEU A 249 15.67 4.70 6.18
CA LEU A 249 15.28 3.53 5.39
C LEU A 249 14.67 3.95 4.04
N VAL A 250 13.65 4.82 4.08
CA VAL A 250 12.95 5.24 2.85
C VAL A 250 13.88 6.05 1.95
N ARG A 251 14.74 6.90 2.52
CA ARG A 251 15.75 7.64 1.79
C ARG A 251 16.73 6.70 1.08
N GLY A 252 17.22 5.68 1.77
CA GLY A 252 18.11 4.65 1.18
C GLY A 252 17.47 3.93 0.00
N ILE A 253 16.18 3.60 0.10
CA ILE A 253 15.43 2.97 -1.01
C ILE A 253 15.40 3.88 -2.24
N LEU A 254 15.07 5.17 -2.07
CA LEU A 254 15.01 6.12 -3.17
C LEU A 254 16.39 6.41 -3.79
N GLU A 255 17.42 6.53 -2.95
CA GLU A 255 18.80 6.71 -3.40
C GLU A 255 19.27 5.50 -4.22
N GLN A 256 18.90 4.28 -3.81
CA GLN A 256 19.18 3.05 -4.57
C GLN A 256 18.44 3.04 -5.91
N GLN A 257 17.13 3.36 -5.93
CA GLN A 257 16.33 3.44 -7.15
C GLN A 257 16.88 4.51 -8.13
N SER A 258 17.44 5.58 -7.60
CA SER A 258 18.06 6.66 -8.38
C SER A 258 19.54 6.38 -8.72
N ASN A 259 20.00 5.14 -8.55
CA ASN A 259 21.37 4.69 -8.78
C ASN A 259 22.44 5.46 -7.97
N GLN A 260 22.07 6.10 -6.87
CA GLN A 260 22.98 6.81 -5.96
C GLN A 260 23.55 5.84 -4.91
N LYS A 261 24.29 4.83 -5.36
CA LYS A 261 24.71 3.67 -4.57
C LYS A 261 25.41 4.01 -3.25
N ALA A 262 26.36 4.96 -3.28
CA ALA A 262 27.10 5.35 -2.08
C ALA A 262 26.23 6.12 -1.06
N ALA A 263 25.24 6.88 -1.50
CA ALA A 263 24.29 7.53 -0.61
C ALA A 263 23.35 6.50 0.03
N ALA A 264 22.81 5.59 -0.79
CA ALA A 264 21.94 4.51 -0.33
C ALA A 264 22.61 3.65 0.75
N GLU A 265 23.88 3.29 0.54
CA GLU A 265 24.66 2.52 1.52
C GLU A 265 24.75 3.24 2.87
N ARG A 266 25.06 4.55 2.87
CA ARG A 266 25.11 5.35 4.10
C ARG A 266 23.74 5.40 4.79
N SER A 267 22.68 5.59 4.02
CA SER A 267 21.33 5.69 4.57
C SER A 267 20.86 4.37 5.19
N PHE A 268 21.07 3.23 4.55
CA PHE A 268 20.76 1.93 5.11
C PHE A 268 21.60 1.59 6.34
N THR A 269 22.91 1.91 6.30
CA THR A 269 23.80 1.70 7.46
C THR A 269 23.32 2.52 8.65
N ARG A 270 22.99 3.79 8.42
CA ARG A 270 22.48 4.66 9.48
C ARG A 270 21.16 4.16 10.07
N PHE A 271 20.26 3.68 9.22
CA PHE A 271 19.01 3.04 9.67
C PHE A 271 19.30 1.85 10.61
N ILE A 272 20.20 0.97 10.20
CA ILE A 272 20.57 -0.22 10.99
C ILE A 272 21.18 0.16 12.35
N GLU A 273 22.09 1.14 12.36
CA GLU A 273 22.68 1.66 13.60
C GLU A 273 21.61 2.14 14.58
N LEU A 274 20.64 2.92 14.10
CA LEU A 274 19.56 3.47 14.92
C LEU A 274 18.62 2.39 15.44
N GLU A 275 18.26 1.41 14.61
CA GLU A 275 17.39 0.31 15.05
C GLU A 275 18.10 -0.61 16.04
N THR A 276 19.40 -0.87 15.84
CA THR A 276 20.19 -1.72 16.73
C THR A 276 20.46 -1.05 18.09
N ALA A 277 20.49 0.29 18.13
CA ALA A 277 20.68 1.05 19.36
C ALA A 277 19.41 1.11 20.26
N LYS A 278 18.25 0.69 19.75
CA LYS A 278 17.02 0.63 20.55
C LYS A 278 17.13 -0.48 21.61
N PRO A 279 16.63 -0.25 22.85
CA PRO A 279 16.57 -1.30 23.85
C PRO A 279 15.73 -2.47 23.31
N THR A 280 16.29 -3.66 23.34
CA THR A 280 15.56 -4.90 23.02
C THR A 280 14.55 -5.19 24.12
N THR A 281 13.27 -5.32 23.75
CA THR A 281 12.17 -5.60 24.68
C THR A 281 12.04 -7.09 25.02
N GLY A 282 12.87 -7.98 24.42
CA GLY A 282 12.86 -9.41 24.68
C GLY A 282 13.96 -10.18 23.96
N GLN A 283 14.36 -11.35 24.48
CA GLN A 283 15.27 -12.26 23.80
C GLN A 283 14.56 -12.90 22.61
N GLY A 284 15.12 -12.77 21.42
CA GLY A 284 14.70 -13.50 20.21
C GLY A 284 13.70 -12.79 19.31
N GLU A 285 13.63 -11.45 19.31
CA GLU A 285 12.87 -10.72 18.30
C GLU A 285 13.51 -10.93 16.92
N GLU A 286 12.71 -11.49 15.98
CA GLU A 286 13.08 -11.52 14.55
C GLU A 286 13.40 -10.09 14.06
N PRO A 287 14.39 -9.91 13.16
CA PRO A 287 14.66 -8.61 12.58
C PRO A 287 13.37 -8.02 12.02
N THR A 288 13.10 -6.75 12.31
CA THR A 288 11.93 -6.08 11.75
C THR A 288 12.00 -6.13 10.22
N ARG A 289 10.85 -6.09 9.56
CA ARG A 289 10.77 -6.07 8.07
C ARG A 289 11.69 -5.00 7.45
N GLY A 290 11.86 -3.85 8.13
CA GLY A 290 12.77 -2.79 7.70
C GLY A 290 14.24 -3.21 7.78
N MET A 291 14.63 -3.93 8.84
CA MET A 291 15.99 -4.45 9.00
C MET A 291 16.34 -5.46 7.90
N THR A 292 15.45 -6.44 7.66
CA THR A 292 15.62 -7.40 6.56
C THR A 292 15.79 -6.69 5.21
N GLN A 293 14.95 -5.69 4.94
CA GLN A 293 15.03 -4.92 3.71
C GLN A 293 16.37 -4.17 3.57
N ALA A 294 16.84 -3.55 4.64
CA ALA A 294 18.13 -2.84 4.66
C ALA A 294 19.31 -3.81 4.45
N TYR A 295 19.31 -4.97 5.10
CA TYR A 295 20.35 -5.99 4.91
C TYR A 295 20.37 -6.52 3.47
N LEU A 296 19.21 -6.81 2.88
CA LEU A 296 19.10 -7.25 1.48
C LEU A 296 19.61 -6.16 0.51
N ALA A 297 19.27 -4.89 0.77
CA ALA A 297 19.74 -3.77 -0.05
C ALA A 297 21.26 -3.59 0.03
N LEU A 298 21.84 -3.65 1.24
CA LEU A 298 23.30 -3.57 1.42
C LEU A 298 24.02 -4.76 0.80
N ALA A 299 23.46 -5.96 0.89
CA ALA A 299 24.00 -7.15 0.22
C ALA A 299 24.00 -6.97 -1.30
N GLU A 300 22.94 -6.42 -1.86
CA GLU A 300 22.83 -6.09 -3.29
C GLU A 300 23.88 -5.07 -3.74
N LEU A 301 24.01 -3.97 -2.99
CA LEU A 301 24.99 -2.91 -3.27
C LEU A 301 26.43 -3.47 -3.22
N ALA A 302 26.74 -4.32 -2.23
CA ALA A 302 28.03 -4.99 -2.12
C ALA A 302 28.27 -5.95 -3.32
N ALA A 303 27.26 -6.73 -3.69
CA ALA A 303 27.32 -7.64 -4.84
C ALA A 303 27.58 -6.91 -6.16
N GLN A 304 26.94 -5.75 -6.36
CA GLN A 304 27.18 -4.89 -7.54
C GLN A 304 28.60 -4.33 -7.62
N ARG A 305 29.27 -4.14 -6.46
CA ARG A 305 30.70 -3.78 -6.39
C ARG A 305 31.62 -4.98 -6.50
N LYS A 306 31.07 -6.19 -6.66
CA LYS A 306 31.81 -7.47 -6.64
C LYS A 306 32.49 -7.76 -5.30
N ASP A 307 31.98 -7.16 -4.20
CA ASP A 307 32.42 -7.45 -2.84
C ASP A 307 31.54 -8.58 -2.25
N ASP A 308 31.84 -9.79 -2.68
CA ASP A 308 31.07 -10.98 -2.29
C ASP A 308 31.16 -11.26 -0.78
N ASN A 309 32.27 -10.88 -0.14
CA ASN A 309 32.44 -11.08 1.32
C ASN A 309 31.49 -10.15 2.11
N ALA A 310 31.43 -8.87 1.75
CA ALA A 310 30.50 -7.93 2.37
C ALA A 310 29.04 -8.34 2.10
N ALA A 311 28.72 -8.78 0.87
CA ALA A 311 27.40 -9.24 0.52
C ALA A 311 26.96 -10.44 1.39
N GLN A 312 27.83 -11.43 1.56
CA GLN A 312 27.56 -12.59 2.42
C GLN A 312 27.42 -12.20 3.89
N ALA A 313 28.26 -11.26 4.39
CA ALA A 313 28.18 -10.79 5.77
C ALA A 313 26.84 -10.10 6.07
N TRP A 314 26.29 -9.33 5.13
CA TRP A 314 24.95 -8.75 5.28
C TRP A 314 23.84 -9.80 5.23
N LEU A 315 23.90 -10.75 4.29
CA LEU A 315 22.92 -11.84 4.20
C LEU A 315 22.94 -12.75 5.44
N ALA A 316 24.08 -12.91 6.11
CA ALA A 316 24.19 -13.71 7.32
C ALA A 316 23.43 -13.11 8.52
N LYS A 317 23.08 -11.81 8.48
CA LYS A 317 22.31 -11.14 9.54
C LYS A 317 20.79 -11.35 9.41
N ILE A 318 20.33 -12.00 8.35
CA ILE A 318 18.91 -12.27 8.12
C ILE A 318 18.62 -13.68 8.60
N ASP A 319 17.91 -13.77 9.72
CA ASP A 319 17.44 -15.02 10.31
C ASP A 319 15.91 -15.02 10.36
N SER A 320 15.30 -14.95 9.16
CA SER A 320 13.85 -14.99 8.99
C SER A 320 13.47 -16.17 8.10
N PRO A 321 12.70 -17.15 8.61
CA PRO A 321 12.24 -18.28 7.80
C PRO A 321 11.49 -17.85 6.53
N LYS A 322 10.75 -16.75 6.60
CA LYS A 322 9.98 -16.22 5.46
C LYS A 322 10.85 -15.65 4.34
N ASP A 323 12.05 -15.16 4.70
CA ASP A 323 12.97 -14.55 3.74
C ASP A 323 14.04 -15.53 3.26
N MET A 324 14.05 -16.76 3.78
CA MET A 324 15.11 -17.73 3.56
C MET A 324 15.34 -18.05 2.07
N VAL A 325 14.27 -18.20 1.27
CA VAL A 325 14.40 -18.44 -0.18
C VAL A 325 15.11 -17.28 -0.86
N ASN A 326 14.75 -16.04 -0.53
CA ASN A 326 15.36 -14.83 -1.09
C ASN A 326 16.83 -14.71 -0.69
N VAL A 327 17.15 -14.95 0.60
CA VAL A 327 18.53 -14.92 1.11
C VAL A 327 19.39 -15.97 0.43
N GLN A 328 18.92 -17.21 0.35
CA GLN A 328 19.71 -18.30 -0.25
C GLN A 328 19.83 -18.15 -1.77
N SER A 329 18.83 -17.60 -2.45
CA SER A 329 18.94 -17.25 -3.87
C SER A 329 20.04 -16.22 -4.13
N ARG A 330 20.18 -15.20 -3.27
CA ARG A 330 21.25 -14.20 -3.37
C ARG A 330 22.63 -14.81 -3.09
N ARG A 331 22.74 -15.69 -2.07
CA ARG A 331 23.97 -16.46 -1.81
C ARG A 331 24.34 -17.37 -2.98
N ALA A 332 23.35 -18.05 -3.55
CA ALA A 332 23.52 -18.87 -4.72
C ALA A 332 24.03 -18.07 -5.94
N ALA A 333 23.49 -16.86 -6.15
CA ALA A 333 23.98 -15.96 -7.19
C ALA A 333 25.47 -15.56 -6.98
N ILE A 334 25.89 -15.34 -5.73
CA ILE A 334 27.31 -15.08 -5.40
C ILE A 334 28.17 -16.31 -5.75
N LEU A 335 27.76 -17.51 -5.32
CA LEU A 335 28.47 -18.76 -5.63
C LEU A 335 28.57 -18.98 -7.13
N ALA A 336 27.49 -18.72 -7.87
CA ALA A 336 27.48 -18.86 -9.33
C ALA A 336 28.50 -17.92 -10.01
N ARG A 337 28.59 -16.65 -9.56
CA ARG A 337 29.62 -15.70 -10.06
C ARG A 337 31.03 -16.16 -9.75
N GLN A 338 31.24 -16.91 -8.67
CA GLN A 338 32.53 -17.52 -8.31
C GLN A 338 32.83 -18.82 -9.10
N GLY A 339 31.96 -19.19 -10.05
CA GLY A 339 32.08 -20.43 -10.83
C GLY A 339 31.60 -21.68 -10.09
N LYS A 340 31.03 -21.56 -8.89
CA LYS A 340 30.59 -22.67 -8.04
C LYS A 340 29.12 -23.01 -8.27
N MET A 341 28.73 -23.24 -9.51
CA MET A 341 27.31 -23.44 -9.89
C MET A 341 26.69 -24.66 -9.20
N ALA A 342 27.43 -25.73 -9.01
CA ALA A 342 26.91 -26.93 -8.32
C ALA A 342 26.53 -26.60 -6.86
N GLU A 343 27.43 -25.92 -6.13
CA GLU A 343 27.16 -25.48 -4.76
C GLU A 343 25.98 -24.49 -4.70
N ALA A 344 25.88 -23.57 -5.67
CA ALA A 344 24.80 -22.61 -5.78
C ALA A 344 23.43 -23.30 -5.93
N ARG A 345 23.33 -24.29 -6.80
CA ARG A 345 22.10 -25.08 -7.00
C ARG A 345 21.76 -25.90 -5.77
N GLU A 346 22.75 -26.53 -5.14
CA GLU A 346 22.53 -27.33 -3.94
C GLU A 346 22.01 -26.47 -2.78
N LEU A 347 22.51 -25.25 -2.65
CA LEU A 347 22.05 -24.31 -1.64
C LEU A 347 20.53 -24.01 -1.76
N ILE A 348 20.02 -23.83 -2.98
CA ILE A 348 18.59 -23.65 -3.23
C ILE A 348 17.83 -24.97 -2.99
N ARG A 349 18.36 -26.09 -3.44
CA ARG A 349 17.72 -27.41 -3.31
C ARG A 349 17.60 -27.89 -1.87
N SER A 350 18.53 -27.49 -1.00
CA SER A 350 18.52 -27.84 0.43
C SER A 350 17.48 -27.07 1.25
N LEU A 351 16.83 -26.05 0.67
CA LEU A 351 15.78 -25.30 1.36
C LEU A 351 14.60 -26.21 1.78
N PRO A 352 14.03 -26.01 2.98
CA PRO A 352 12.83 -26.71 3.41
C PRO A 352 11.69 -26.59 2.39
N GLN A 353 10.88 -27.63 2.31
CA GLN A 353 9.73 -27.68 1.42
C GLN A 353 8.61 -28.41 2.13
N THR A 354 7.66 -27.66 2.68
CA THR A 354 6.55 -28.19 3.47
C THR A 354 5.22 -28.15 2.71
N ASN A 355 5.14 -27.37 1.64
CA ASN A 355 3.94 -27.20 0.83
C ASN A 355 4.28 -26.90 -0.64
N GLU A 356 3.26 -26.94 -1.51
CA GLU A 356 3.41 -26.72 -2.95
C GLU A 356 3.91 -25.30 -3.31
N ALA A 357 3.52 -24.29 -2.52
CA ALA A 357 3.96 -22.91 -2.76
C ALA A 357 5.48 -22.77 -2.53
N GLU A 358 6.02 -23.38 -1.48
CA GLU A 358 7.46 -23.44 -1.21
C GLU A 358 8.20 -24.23 -2.29
N ALA A 359 7.64 -25.36 -2.75
CA ALA A 359 8.17 -26.12 -3.87
C ALA A 359 8.26 -25.26 -5.13
N ARG A 360 7.23 -24.49 -5.41
CA ARG A 360 7.17 -23.56 -6.56
C ARG A 360 8.22 -22.45 -6.44
N MET A 361 8.34 -21.81 -5.27
CA MET A 361 9.34 -20.77 -5.04
C MET A 361 10.76 -21.29 -5.24
N LYS A 362 11.05 -22.47 -4.72
CA LYS A 362 12.35 -23.14 -4.85
C LYS A 362 12.70 -23.48 -6.31
N LEU A 363 11.74 -24.04 -7.04
CA LEU A 363 11.87 -24.31 -8.48
C LEU A 363 12.16 -23.02 -9.26
N THR A 364 11.36 -21.98 -9.03
CA THR A 364 11.52 -20.68 -9.70
C THR A 364 12.88 -20.07 -9.39
N ALA A 365 13.36 -20.15 -8.13
CA ALA A 365 14.66 -19.63 -7.74
C ALA A 365 15.81 -20.38 -8.45
N GLU A 366 15.74 -21.72 -8.59
CA GLU A 366 16.77 -22.49 -9.30
C GLU A 366 16.74 -22.23 -10.82
N VAL A 367 15.56 -22.14 -11.42
CA VAL A 367 15.38 -21.77 -12.83
C VAL A 367 15.96 -20.38 -13.09
N GLN A 368 15.66 -19.40 -12.23
CA GLN A 368 16.18 -18.04 -12.37
C GLN A 368 17.70 -18.00 -12.24
N LEU A 369 18.29 -18.70 -11.27
CA LEU A 369 19.74 -18.83 -11.13
C LEU A 369 20.40 -19.34 -12.41
N LEU A 370 19.83 -20.39 -13.02
CA LEU A 370 20.33 -20.97 -14.25
C LEU A 370 20.20 -20.02 -15.45
N ARG A 371 19.07 -19.31 -15.56
CA ARG A 371 18.83 -18.30 -16.61
C ARG A 371 19.83 -17.16 -16.55
N ASP A 372 20.05 -16.58 -15.35
CA ASP A 372 20.97 -15.46 -15.13
C ASP A 372 22.42 -15.83 -15.50
N ASN A 373 22.76 -17.11 -15.37
CA ASN A 373 24.06 -17.64 -15.75
C ASN A 373 24.08 -18.30 -17.16
N LYS A 374 23.06 -17.99 -18.00
CA LYS A 374 22.95 -18.48 -19.40
C LYS A 374 22.96 -20.00 -19.55
N GLN A 375 22.65 -20.74 -18.47
CA GLN A 375 22.49 -22.19 -18.48
C GLN A 375 21.06 -22.59 -18.90
N PHE A 376 20.69 -22.24 -20.13
CA PHE A 376 19.31 -22.37 -20.61
C PHE A 376 18.86 -23.84 -20.73
N ARG A 377 19.76 -24.76 -21.13
CA ARG A 377 19.39 -26.16 -21.27
C ARG A 377 19.08 -26.81 -19.92
N PRO A 378 19.92 -26.69 -18.88
CA PRO A 378 19.58 -27.19 -17.54
C PRO A 378 18.29 -26.57 -16.97
N ALA A 379 18.03 -25.28 -17.23
CA ALA A 379 16.77 -24.62 -16.80
C ALA A 379 15.56 -25.22 -17.53
N PHE A 380 15.65 -25.44 -18.84
CA PHE A 380 14.60 -26.06 -19.64
C PHE A 380 14.29 -27.49 -19.16
N ASP A 381 15.31 -28.30 -18.92
CA ASP A 381 15.13 -29.67 -18.46
C ASP A 381 14.49 -29.73 -17.06
N LEU A 382 14.85 -28.80 -16.16
CA LEU A 382 14.25 -28.67 -14.84
C LEU A 382 12.75 -28.33 -14.91
N LEU A 383 12.36 -27.40 -15.78
CA LEU A 383 10.95 -27.08 -16.02
C LEU A 383 10.19 -28.24 -16.66
N LYS A 384 10.84 -28.99 -17.57
CA LYS A 384 10.27 -30.18 -18.19
C LYS A 384 9.94 -31.27 -17.16
N GLU A 385 10.84 -31.50 -16.20
CA GLU A 385 10.61 -32.43 -15.08
C GLU A 385 9.44 -31.94 -14.17
N ALA A 386 9.35 -30.65 -13.91
CA ALA A 386 8.26 -30.09 -13.13
C ALA A 386 6.91 -30.24 -13.85
N LEU A 387 6.86 -29.95 -15.15
CA LEU A 387 5.66 -30.10 -15.99
C LEU A 387 5.22 -31.54 -16.17
N ALA A 388 6.10 -32.52 -16.01
CA ALA A 388 5.69 -33.92 -15.97
C ALA A 388 4.78 -34.26 -14.79
N LYS A 389 4.86 -33.45 -13.69
CA LYS A 389 4.01 -33.58 -12.50
C LYS A 389 2.75 -32.69 -12.59
N THR A 390 2.86 -31.55 -13.26
CA THR A 390 1.78 -30.57 -13.43
C THR A 390 1.63 -30.16 -14.90
N PRO A 391 1.13 -31.05 -15.79
CA PRO A 391 1.20 -30.88 -17.25
C PRO A 391 0.35 -29.74 -17.81
N ASP A 392 -0.54 -29.18 -16.99
CA ASP A 392 -1.45 -28.07 -17.38
C ASP A 392 -1.09 -26.73 -16.71
N ASP A 393 0.09 -26.66 -16.06
CA ASP A 393 0.57 -25.42 -15.47
C ASP A 393 1.05 -24.46 -16.57
N ALA A 394 0.22 -23.47 -16.88
CA ALA A 394 0.47 -22.51 -17.95
C ALA A 394 1.70 -21.63 -17.70
N ASP A 395 1.99 -21.28 -16.44
CA ASP A 395 3.13 -20.42 -16.12
C ASP A 395 4.46 -21.18 -16.31
N LEU A 396 4.52 -22.44 -15.87
CA LEU A 396 5.70 -23.28 -16.14
C LEU A 396 5.88 -23.57 -17.62
N MET A 397 4.79 -23.81 -18.36
CA MET A 397 4.85 -23.97 -19.82
C MET A 397 5.34 -22.70 -20.51
N TYR A 398 4.92 -21.53 -20.03
CA TYR A 398 5.35 -20.24 -20.56
C TYR A 398 6.85 -20.03 -20.34
N ASP A 399 7.33 -20.24 -19.10
CA ASP A 399 8.76 -20.15 -18.79
C ASP A 399 9.58 -21.15 -19.61
N GLN A 400 9.08 -22.37 -19.82
CA GLN A 400 9.74 -23.36 -20.66
C GLN A 400 9.78 -22.93 -22.14
N ALA A 401 8.70 -22.31 -22.64
CA ALA A 401 8.65 -21.78 -24.00
C ALA A 401 9.69 -20.68 -24.25
N LEU A 402 9.85 -19.75 -23.28
CA LEU A 402 10.89 -18.72 -23.36
C LEU A 402 12.31 -19.31 -23.34
N LEU A 403 12.52 -20.39 -22.59
CA LEU A 403 13.81 -21.11 -22.61
C LEU A 403 14.04 -21.86 -23.92
N ALA A 404 12.99 -22.44 -24.51
CA ALA A 404 13.07 -23.07 -25.84
C ALA A 404 13.50 -22.04 -26.91
N GLU A 405 12.99 -20.82 -26.83
CA GLU A 405 13.42 -19.70 -27.69
C GLU A 405 14.92 -19.39 -27.52
N LYS A 406 15.38 -19.25 -26.27
CA LYS A 406 16.82 -19.01 -25.98
C LYS A 406 17.72 -20.19 -26.44
N LEU A 407 17.18 -21.37 -26.53
CA LEU A 407 17.86 -22.55 -27.08
C LEU A 407 17.73 -22.69 -28.61
N ASN A 408 17.06 -21.75 -29.26
CA ASN A 408 16.70 -21.76 -30.68
C ASN A 408 15.83 -22.97 -31.09
N ASP A 409 15.10 -23.56 -30.13
CA ASP A 409 14.09 -24.61 -30.38
C ASP A 409 12.72 -23.94 -30.58
N LEU A 410 12.59 -23.30 -31.73
CA LEU A 410 11.43 -22.51 -32.08
C LEU A 410 10.18 -23.37 -32.32
N THR A 411 10.34 -24.62 -32.66
CA THR A 411 9.23 -25.57 -32.82
C THR A 411 8.61 -25.91 -31.47
N GLU A 412 9.44 -26.19 -30.48
CA GLU A 412 8.96 -26.47 -29.13
C GLU A 412 8.36 -25.22 -28.47
N MET A 413 8.99 -24.05 -28.65
CA MET A 413 8.43 -22.78 -28.19
C MET A 413 7.01 -22.56 -28.72
N GLU A 414 6.82 -22.65 -30.05
CA GLU A 414 5.51 -22.45 -30.67
C GLU A 414 4.49 -23.51 -30.18
N ARG A 415 4.90 -24.77 -30.07
CA ARG A 415 4.06 -25.85 -29.55
C ARG A 415 3.53 -25.57 -28.14
N LEU A 416 4.42 -25.13 -27.24
CA LEU A 416 4.06 -24.80 -25.86
C LEU A 416 3.14 -23.59 -25.78
N LEU A 417 3.47 -22.50 -26.48
CA LEU A 417 2.64 -21.28 -26.47
C LEU A 417 1.25 -21.53 -27.06
N ARG A 418 1.12 -22.32 -28.13
CA ARG A 418 -0.18 -22.71 -28.69
C ARG A 418 -0.98 -23.59 -27.73
N LYS A 419 -0.31 -24.49 -27.00
CA LYS A 419 -0.97 -25.31 -25.97
C LYS A 419 -1.54 -24.41 -24.85
N ILE A 420 -0.80 -23.39 -24.41
CA ILE A 420 -1.28 -22.40 -23.42
C ILE A 420 -2.50 -21.65 -23.96
N ILE A 421 -2.41 -21.12 -25.18
CA ILE A 421 -3.49 -20.38 -25.83
C ILE A 421 -4.78 -21.21 -25.95
N ALA A 422 -4.65 -22.49 -26.28
CA ALA A 422 -5.80 -23.39 -26.37
C ALA A 422 -6.42 -23.70 -25.00
N ALA A 423 -5.61 -23.89 -23.96
CA ALA A 423 -6.05 -24.23 -22.62
C ALA A 423 -6.55 -23.01 -21.81
N LYS A 424 -5.92 -21.84 -22.01
CA LYS A 424 -6.23 -20.57 -21.32
C LYS A 424 -6.28 -19.43 -22.35
N PRO A 425 -7.42 -19.23 -23.00
CA PRO A 425 -7.58 -18.22 -24.07
C PRO A 425 -7.39 -16.77 -23.63
N ASP A 426 -7.37 -16.49 -22.31
CA ASP A 426 -7.12 -15.20 -21.69
C ASP A 426 -5.65 -14.98 -21.29
N TYR A 427 -4.77 -15.95 -21.51
CA TYR A 427 -3.35 -15.84 -21.17
C TYR A 427 -2.60 -14.98 -22.20
N HIS A 428 -2.75 -13.66 -22.10
CA HIS A 428 -2.26 -12.68 -23.07
C HIS A 428 -0.75 -12.75 -23.32
N HIS A 429 0.05 -13.12 -22.29
CA HIS A 429 1.50 -13.26 -22.46
C HIS A 429 1.89 -14.29 -23.51
N ALA A 430 1.14 -15.41 -23.64
CA ALA A 430 1.45 -16.42 -24.68
C ALA A 430 1.17 -15.91 -26.10
N TYR A 431 0.10 -15.15 -26.28
CA TYR A 431 -0.19 -14.48 -27.57
C TYR A 431 0.93 -13.49 -27.92
N ASN A 432 1.31 -12.64 -26.96
CA ASN A 432 2.36 -11.66 -27.17
C ASN A 432 3.70 -12.31 -27.51
N ALA A 433 4.14 -13.30 -26.72
CA ALA A 433 5.42 -13.98 -26.96
C ALA A 433 5.47 -14.66 -28.32
N LEU A 434 4.39 -15.34 -28.73
CA LEU A 434 4.33 -16.00 -30.04
C LEU A 434 4.33 -14.98 -31.17
N GLY A 435 3.54 -13.92 -31.06
CA GLY A 435 3.46 -12.85 -32.04
C GLY A 435 4.77 -12.08 -32.17
N TYR A 436 5.39 -11.72 -31.06
CA TYR A 436 6.70 -11.05 -31.06
C TYR A 436 7.79 -11.91 -31.70
N SER A 437 7.85 -13.19 -31.37
CA SER A 437 8.82 -14.12 -31.95
C SER A 437 8.68 -14.27 -33.48
N PHE A 438 7.45 -14.23 -34.01
CA PHE A 438 7.24 -14.17 -35.44
C PHE A 438 7.68 -12.84 -36.07
N ALA A 439 7.39 -11.73 -35.42
CA ALA A 439 7.77 -10.40 -35.87
C ALA A 439 9.30 -10.23 -35.90
N ASP A 440 9.97 -10.62 -34.83
CA ASP A 440 11.42 -10.49 -34.73
C ASP A 440 12.15 -11.28 -35.82
N ARG A 441 11.68 -12.48 -36.14
CA ARG A 441 12.17 -13.30 -37.26
C ARG A 441 11.66 -12.89 -38.64
N ASN A 442 10.82 -11.86 -38.72
CA ASN A 442 10.22 -11.38 -39.96
C ASN A 442 9.44 -12.47 -40.73
N ILE A 443 8.71 -13.33 -40.01
CA ILE A 443 7.87 -14.40 -40.58
C ILE A 443 6.44 -14.27 -40.12
N ARG A 444 5.48 -14.72 -40.94
CA ARG A 444 4.04 -14.76 -40.58
C ARG A 444 3.53 -13.46 -39.96
N LEU A 445 3.97 -12.30 -40.47
CA LEU A 445 3.64 -10.98 -39.91
C LEU A 445 2.13 -10.72 -39.77
N PRO A 446 1.25 -11.15 -40.69
CA PRO A 446 -0.20 -11.01 -40.50
C PRO A 446 -0.71 -11.78 -39.27
N GLU A 447 -0.21 -13.01 -39.02
CA GLU A 447 -0.55 -13.80 -37.84
C GLU A 447 0.04 -13.18 -36.57
N ALA A 448 1.30 -12.73 -36.63
CA ALA A 448 1.94 -12.02 -35.53
C ALA A 448 1.10 -10.83 -35.06
N ARG A 449 0.62 -10.05 -36.01
CA ARG A 449 -0.26 -8.89 -35.72
C ARG A 449 -1.56 -9.30 -35.06
N GLN A 450 -2.22 -10.36 -35.54
CA GLN A 450 -3.46 -10.86 -34.94
C GLN A 450 -3.25 -11.35 -33.49
N LEU A 451 -2.17 -12.07 -33.25
CA LEU A 451 -1.81 -12.56 -31.93
C LEU A 451 -1.58 -11.40 -30.94
N ILE A 452 -0.79 -10.40 -31.34
CA ILE A 452 -0.49 -9.28 -30.46
C ILE A 452 -1.73 -8.40 -30.23
N LEU A 453 -2.58 -8.19 -31.26
CA LEU A 453 -3.85 -7.50 -31.08
C LEU A 453 -4.75 -8.27 -30.10
N LYS A 454 -4.75 -9.60 -30.15
CA LYS A 454 -5.49 -10.43 -29.19
C LYS A 454 -4.95 -10.27 -27.77
N ALA A 455 -3.63 -10.17 -27.59
CA ALA A 455 -3.04 -9.87 -26.30
C ALA A 455 -3.47 -8.50 -25.75
N LEU A 456 -3.56 -7.47 -26.61
CA LEU A 456 -4.03 -6.13 -26.24
C LEU A 456 -5.53 -6.07 -25.88
N GLU A 457 -6.36 -7.00 -26.36
CA GLU A 457 -7.76 -7.08 -25.90
C GLU A 457 -7.83 -7.38 -24.38
N PHE A 458 -6.91 -8.17 -23.87
CA PHE A 458 -6.83 -8.53 -22.45
C PHE A 458 -6.01 -7.54 -21.60
N ALA A 459 -5.02 -6.90 -22.20
CA ALA A 459 -4.12 -5.94 -21.55
C ALA A 459 -3.91 -4.68 -22.40
N PRO A 460 -4.93 -3.81 -22.55
CA PRO A 460 -4.92 -2.71 -23.53
C PRO A 460 -3.89 -1.62 -23.23
N ASP A 461 -3.49 -1.46 -21.97
CA ASP A 461 -2.55 -0.44 -21.54
C ASP A 461 -1.14 -0.98 -21.25
N ASP A 462 -0.86 -2.23 -21.65
CA ASP A 462 0.47 -2.82 -21.45
C ASP A 462 1.46 -2.23 -22.47
N PRO A 463 2.50 -1.49 -22.02
CA PRO A 463 3.47 -0.86 -22.91
C PRO A 463 4.38 -1.86 -23.62
N TYR A 464 4.62 -3.04 -23.05
CA TYR A 464 5.44 -4.08 -23.68
C TYR A 464 4.68 -4.79 -24.82
N ILE A 465 3.38 -5.01 -24.64
CA ILE A 465 2.55 -5.56 -25.73
C ILE A 465 2.37 -4.50 -26.84
N SER A 466 2.26 -3.24 -26.47
CA SER A 466 2.25 -2.12 -27.42
C SER A 466 3.56 -2.02 -28.21
N ASP A 467 4.70 -2.20 -27.55
CA ASP A 467 6.02 -2.28 -28.19
C ASP A 467 6.08 -3.44 -29.20
N SER A 468 5.60 -4.61 -28.83
CA SER A 468 5.51 -5.78 -29.73
C SER A 468 4.63 -5.48 -30.96
N LEU A 469 3.49 -4.78 -30.78
CA LEU A 469 2.66 -4.35 -31.92
C LEU A 469 3.42 -3.40 -32.83
N ALA A 470 4.11 -2.43 -32.27
CA ALA A 470 4.90 -1.50 -33.04
C ALA A 470 6.02 -2.21 -33.81
N TRP A 471 6.64 -3.23 -33.20
CA TRP A 471 7.65 -4.04 -33.87
C TRP A 471 7.08 -4.78 -35.08
N VAL A 472 5.86 -5.35 -34.98
CA VAL A 472 5.16 -5.93 -36.14
C VAL A 472 4.88 -4.89 -37.21
N GLU A 473 4.41 -3.71 -36.86
CA GLU A 473 4.14 -2.63 -37.80
C GLU A 473 5.44 -2.18 -38.50
N TYR A 474 6.54 -2.06 -37.78
CA TYR A 474 7.86 -1.77 -38.33
C TYR A 474 8.30 -2.84 -39.32
N ARG A 475 8.24 -4.12 -38.94
CA ARG A 475 8.62 -5.27 -39.80
C ARG A 475 7.71 -5.38 -41.02
N SER A 476 6.47 -4.87 -40.94
CA SER A 476 5.52 -4.82 -42.05
C SER A 476 5.70 -3.58 -42.96
N GLY A 477 6.65 -2.68 -42.66
CA GLY A 477 6.93 -1.46 -43.43
C GLY A 477 6.11 -0.23 -42.98
N ASN A 478 5.28 -0.33 -41.96
CA ASN A 478 4.41 0.75 -41.47
C ASN A 478 5.14 1.66 -40.47
N LEU A 479 6.26 2.27 -40.90
CA LEU A 479 7.12 3.10 -40.04
C LEU A 479 6.38 4.19 -39.26
N PRO A 480 5.46 4.98 -39.85
CA PRO A 480 4.76 6.04 -39.12
C PRO A 480 3.88 5.49 -38.00
N GLN A 481 3.24 4.35 -38.19
CA GLN A 481 2.41 3.71 -37.21
C GLN A 481 3.28 3.14 -36.04
N ALA A 482 4.37 2.47 -36.40
CA ALA A 482 5.35 1.95 -35.41
C ALA A 482 5.89 3.08 -34.53
N LEU A 483 6.31 4.20 -35.13
CA LEU A 483 6.81 5.36 -34.42
C LEU A 483 5.80 5.90 -33.41
N ARG A 484 4.56 6.09 -33.84
CA ARG A 484 3.50 6.61 -32.97
C ARG A 484 3.24 5.72 -31.76
N ILE A 485 3.20 4.41 -31.96
CA ILE A 485 2.95 3.45 -30.88
C ILE A 485 4.15 3.44 -29.90
N LEU A 486 5.39 3.37 -30.42
CA LEU A 486 6.60 3.35 -29.60
C LEU A 486 6.81 4.63 -28.79
N GLN A 487 6.53 5.80 -29.37
CA GLN A 487 6.60 7.06 -28.64
C GLN A 487 5.64 7.09 -27.46
N LYS A 488 4.41 6.56 -27.64
CA LYS A 488 3.46 6.44 -26.52
C LYS A 488 3.94 5.44 -25.50
N ALA A 489 4.34 4.23 -25.91
CA ALA A 489 4.81 3.19 -25.01
C ALA A 489 6.02 3.63 -24.18
N PHE A 490 7.00 4.29 -24.81
CA PHE A 490 8.20 4.80 -24.13
C PHE A 490 7.88 5.96 -23.17
N LYS A 491 6.92 6.84 -23.53
CA LYS A 491 6.45 7.89 -22.64
C LYS A 491 5.73 7.33 -21.41
N ASP A 492 4.87 6.32 -21.61
CA ASP A 492 4.10 5.70 -20.53
C ASP A 492 5.01 4.86 -19.61
N LYS A 493 6.00 4.21 -20.18
CA LYS A 493 7.01 3.43 -19.45
C LYS A 493 8.38 3.49 -20.14
N PRO A 494 9.29 4.37 -19.72
CA PRO A 494 10.67 4.36 -20.20
C PRO A 494 11.34 3.02 -19.88
N ASP A 495 11.80 2.32 -20.92
CA ASP A 495 12.41 1.01 -20.85
C ASP A 495 13.50 0.86 -21.92
N ALA A 496 14.58 0.10 -21.66
CA ALA A 496 15.72 -0.01 -22.58
C ALA A 496 15.38 -0.79 -23.85
N GLU A 497 14.48 -1.77 -23.80
CA GLU A 497 14.05 -2.55 -24.97
C GLU A 497 13.13 -1.70 -25.86
N ILE A 498 12.17 -0.98 -25.26
CA ILE A 498 11.32 -0.03 -26.00
C ILE A 498 12.18 1.07 -26.62
N ALA A 499 13.22 1.55 -25.92
CA ALA A 499 14.18 2.51 -26.46
C ALA A 499 14.95 1.95 -27.66
N ALA A 500 15.33 0.65 -27.62
CA ALA A 500 16.00 0.01 -28.72
C ALA A 500 15.14 0.05 -29.99
N HIS A 501 13.88 -0.38 -29.88
CA HIS A 501 12.94 -0.39 -31.01
C HIS A 501 12.57 1.02 -31.48
N LEU A 502 12.28 1.96 -30.59
CA LEU A 502 11.96 3.36 -30.94
C LEU A 502 13.13 4.02 -31.66
N GLY A 503 14.35 3.86 -31.14
CA GLY A 503 15.53 4.42 -31.76
C GLY A 503 15.81 3.80 -33.14
N GLU A 504 15.57 2.49 -33.33
CA GLU A 504 15.71 1.84 -34.64
C GLU A 504 14.70 2.38 -35.65
N VAL A 505 13.43 2.53 -35.29
CA VAL A 505 12.41 3.08 -36.17
C VAL A 505 12.76 4.52 -36.55
N LEU A 506 13.17 5.37 -35.60
CA LEU A 506 13.63 6.73 -35.87
C LEU A 506 14.83 6.76 -36.83
N TRP A 507 15.80 5.88 -36.59
CA TRP A 507 16.99 5.75 -37.45
C TRP A 507 16.64 5.39 -38.89
N MET A 508 15.72 4.45 -39.07
CA MET A 508 15.24 4.02 -40.39
C MET A 508 14.40 5.09 -41.10
N MET A 509 13.74 5.97 -40.35
CA MET A 509 13.04 7.13 -40.88
C MET A 509 13.98 8.31 -41.19
N GLY A 510 15.26 8.24 -40.87
CA GLY A 510 16.27 9.26 -41.11
C GLY A 510 16.47 10.24 -39.96
N ASP A 511 15.69 10.19 -38.89
CA ASP A 511 15.88 11.04 -37.70
C ASP A 511 16.94 10.46 -36.77
N ARG A 512 18.18 10.50 -37.24
CA ARG A 512 19.32 9.96 -36.53
C ARG A 512 19.61 10.69 -35.22
N THR A 513 19.29 11.97 -35.14
CA THR A 513 19.51 12.78 -33.95
C THR A 513 18.64 12.31 -32.81
N GLN A 514 17.34 12.14 -33.04
CA GLN A 514 16.42 11.64 -32.02
C GLN A 514 16.71 10.17 -31.68
N ALA A 515 17.07 9.34 -32.65
CA ALA A 515 17.46 7.95 -32.40
C ALA A 515 18.60 7.86 -31.36
N ILE A 516 19.66 8.67 -31.52
CA ILE A 516 20.78 8.71 -30.59
C ILE A 516 20.36 9.16 -29.18
N VAL A 517 19.47 10.16 -29.09
CA VAL A 517 18.94 10.63 -27.79
C VAL A 517 18.21 9.50 -27.08
N VAL A 518 17.28 8.83 -27.77
CA VAL A 518 16.50 7.72 -27.20
C VAL A 518 17.41 6.55 -26.78
N TRP A 519 18.37 6.18 -27.59
CA TRP A 519 19.29 5.08 -27.22
C TRP A 519 20.19 5.46 -26.05
N LYS A 520 20.65 6.72 -25.93
CA LYS A 520 21.39 7.17 -24.72
C LYS A 520 20.53 7.09 -23.48
N GLU A 521 19.26 7.44 -23.57
CA GLU A 521 18.33 7.28 -22.47
C GLU A 521 18.14 5.80 -22.10
N GLY A 522 17.94 4.94 -23.09
CA GLY A 522 17.87 3.48 -22.90
C GLY A 522 19.13 2.88 -22.25
N MET A 523 20.32 3.32 -22.67
CA MET A 523 21.58 2.93 -22.04
C MET A 523 21.69 3.42 -20.59
N GLY A 524 21.10 4.57 -20.28
CA GLY A 524 21.01 5.06 -18.90
C GLY A 524 20.07 4.22 -18.03
N LEU A 525 19.00 3.69 -18.62
CA LEU A 525 18.03 2.82 -17.94
C LEU A 525 18.59 1.41 -17.68
N ASN A 526 19.14 0.78 -18.70
CA ASN A 526 19.77 -0.54 -18.60
C ASN A 526 20.89 -0.71 -19.64
N PRO A 527 22.16 -0.47 -19.26
CA PRO A 527 23.29 -0.58 -20.17
C PRO A 527 23.59 -2.01 -20.62
N ASP A 528 23.02 -3.02 -19.94
CA ASP A 528 23.24 -4.44 -20.24
C ASP A 528 22.08 -5.07 -21.04
N ASN A 529 21.10 -4.27 -21.50
CA ASN A 529 20.00 -4.78 -22.31
C ASN A 529 20.53 -5.35 -23.64
N ASP A 530 20.25 -6.63 -23.88
CA ASP A 530 20.75 -7.37 -25.05
C ASP A 530 20.18 -6.77 -26.36
N THR A 531 18.88 -6.48 -26.43
CA THR A 531 18.20 -5.93 -27.62
C THR A 531 18.81 -4.60 -28.04
N LEU A 532 19.04 -3.69 -27.07
CA LEU A 532 19.65 -2.38 -27.31
C LEU A 532 21.10 -2.52 -27.83
N ARG A 533 21.90 -3.37 -27.18
CA ARG A 533 23.29 -3.62 -27.59
C ARG A 533 23.39 -4.24 -28.97
N GLU A 534 22.54 -5.21 -29.28
CA GLU A 534 22.51 -5.86 -30.60
C GLU A 534 22.06 -4.89 -31.69
N THR A 535 21.06 -4.05 -31.42
CA THR A 535 20.61 -3.01 -32.33
C THR A 535 21.72 -2.03 -32.65
N LEU A 536 22.40 -1.49 -31.63
CA LEU A 536 23.52 -0.55 -31.82
C LEU A 536 24.67 -1.19 -32.60
N LYS A 537 25.02 -2.44 -32.27
CA LYS A 537 26.06 -3.20 -32.98
C LYS A 537 25.70 -3.42 -34.44
N ARG A 538 24.47 -3.86 -34.73
CA ARG A 538 23.97 -4.15 -36.09
C ARG A 538 23.94 -2.89 -36.94
N LEU A 539 23.52 -1.76 -36.37
CA LEU A 539 23.48 -0.46 -37.05
C LEU A 539 24.82 0.29 -37.04
N ARG A 540 25.87 -0.27 -36.42
CA ARG A 540 27.21 0.31 -36.28
C ARG A 540 27.18 1.72 -35.64
N VAL A 541 26.34 1.90 -34.64
CA VAL A 541 26.24 3.17 -33.91
C VAL A 541 27.08 3.12 -32.64
N ASN A 542 27.92 4.13 -32.46
CA ASN A 542 28.65 4.39 -31.20
C ASN A 542 27.99 5.62 -30.53
N LEU A 543 27.50 5.43 -29.30
CA LEU A 543 26.78 6.47 -28.52
C LEU A 543 27.72 7.37 -27.72
#